data_46874150dab4c4bd0ff68a439ffa29be
#
_entry.id   46874150dab4c4bd0ff68a439ffa29be
#
_cell.length_a   1.000
_cell.length_b   1.000
_cell.length_c   1.000
_cell.angle_alpha   90.00
_cell.angle_beta   90.00
_cell.angle_gamma   90.00
#
_symmetry.space_group_name_H-M   'P 1'
#
loop_
_entity.id
_entity.type
_entity.pdbx_description
1 polymer ?
#
loop_
_entity_poly.entity_id
_entity_poly.type
_entity_poly.pdbx_seq_one_letter_code
_entity_poly.pdbx_strand_id
1 'polypeptide(L)'
;MSACPPAGHLAAATTKRPAAPLVRDEEARVVAPVRLDFMAEPTYTVKALDESTWAAFATLVERNNGIFGGCWCMGFHDDDSRTDPVHNRAAKERRVRDGRAHAALVYEGDDCVGWCQFGAPDEVPRIKNRAAYDKGRTTSPDWRIACCYVGKGHRRQGVATAALAGALDLIAGLGGGTVEGYPEGADAVPAGFLFNGALSTYEKLGFIRDRKIGKHRWVVTRVVEPGS
;
A
#
# COMPACT_ATOMS: atom_id res chain seq x y z
N MET A 1 55.42 20.98 15.85
CA MET A 1 56.82 20.70 16.23
C MET A 1 56.88 19.31 16.83
N SER A 2 57.88 18.54 16.40
CA SER A 2 58.34 17.19 16.79
C SER A 2 57.59 16.08 16.05
N ALA A 3 58.05 15.57 14.99
CA ALA A 3 59.26 14.81 14.63
C ALA A 3 59.03 13.29 14.79
N CYS A 4 58.99 12.65 13.63
CA CYS A 4 58.99 11.18 13.41
C CYS A 4 60.45 10.66 13.54
N PRO A 5 60.70 9.45 13.99
CA PRO A 5 61.93 8.74 13.68
C PRO A 5 61.69 7.48 12.82
N PRO A 6 62.77 6.90 12.26
CA PRO A 6 62.75 6.23 10.96
C PRO A 6 62.68 4.67 11.04
N ALA A 7 62.50 4.08 9.85
CA ALA A 7 62.46 2.66 9.53
C ALA A 7 63.75 1.90 9.80
N GLY A 8 63.61 0.69 10.36
CA GLY A 8 64.67 -0.31 10.43
C GLY A 8 64.32 -1.54 9.60
N HIS A 9 65.13 -1.78 8.57
CA HIS A 9 65.16 -3.03 7.79
C HIS A 9 65.74 -4.17 8.64
N LEU A 10 65.10 -5.35 8.60
CA LEU A 10 65.73 -6.61 8.89
C LEU A 10 65.33 -7.70 7.90
N ALA A 11 66.32 -8.37 7.40
CA ALA A 11 66.34 -9.23 6.25
C ALA A 11 65.69 -10.63 6.49
N ALA A 12 65.30 -11.21 5.39
CA ALA A 12 64.69 -12.51 5.22
C ALA A 12 65.63 -13.70 5.58
N ALA A 13 65.07 -14.71 6.18
CA ALA A 13 65.64 -16.07 6.15
C ALA A 13 64.59 -17.06 5.62
N THR A 14 64.79 -17.52 4.40
CA THR A 14 64.05 -18.57 3.73
C THR A 14 64.47 -19.91 4.25
N THR A 15 63.58 -20.62 4.95
CA THR A 15 63.70 -22.07 5.19
C THR A 15 62.64 -22.84 4.40
N LYS A 16 63.11 -23.62 3.46
CA LYS A 16 62.37 -24.54 2.60
C LYS A 16 61.93 -25.76 3.43
N ARG A 17 60.63 -25.94 3.60
CA ARG A 17 60.04 -27.20 4.18
C ARG A 17 59.69 -28.17 3.04
N PRO A 18 59.92 -29.49 3.22
CA PRO A 18 59.58 -30.49 2.22
C PRO A 18 58.07 -30.73 2.16
N ALA A 19 57.60 -31.06 0.96
CA ALA A 19 56.21 -31.36 0.65
C ALA A 19 55.78 -32.69 1.27
N ALA A 20 54.65 -32.71 1.93
CA ALA A 20 53.94 -33.89 2.37
C ALA A 20 53.03 -34.45 1.23
N PRO A 21 52.82 -35.76 1.16
CA PRO A 21 52.04 -36.37 0.08
C PRO A 21 50.53 -36.06 0.18
N LEU A 22 49.93 -35.79 -0.98
CA LEU A 22 48.51 -35.66 -1.17
C LEU A 22 47.81 -37.02 -0.95
N VAL A 23 47.05 -37.11 0.13
CA VAL A 23 46.04 -38.15 0.28
C VAL A 23 44.76 -37.62 -0.37
N ARG A 24 44.37 -38.28 -1.46
CA ARG A 24 43.05 -38.07 -2.08
C ARG A 24 42.08 -38.97 -1.33
N ASP A 25 41.24 -38.36 -0.50
CA ASP A 25 39.96 -38.93 -0.11
C ASP A 25 38.87 -38.02 -0.69
N GLU A 26 38.40 -38.47 -1.84
CA GLU A 26 37.30 -37.88 -2.59
C GLU A 26 36.00 -38.54 -2.10
N GLU A 27 35.55 -38.19 -0.89
CA GLU A 27 34.16 -38.44 -0.50
C GLU A 27 33.35 -37.24 -0.90
N ALA A 28 32.67 -37.37 -2.05
CA ALA A 28 31.67 -36.45 -2.50
C ALA A 28 30.55 -36.31 -1.45
N ARG A 29 30.61 -35.26 -0.61
CA ARG A 29 29.47 -34.84 0.19
C ARG A 29 28.36 -34.43 -0.75
N VAL A 30 27.41 -35.34 -0.96
CA VAL A 30 26.10 -35.01 -1.55
C VAL A 30 25.42 -34.07 -0.61
N VAL A 31 25.51 -32.76 -0.94
CA VAL A 31 24.69 -31.75 -0.29
C VAL A 31 23.26 -31.98 -0.77
N ALA A 32 22.40 -32.46 0.13
CA ALA A 32 20.99 -32.57 -0.14
C ALA A 32 20.44 -31.20 -0.63
N PRO A 33 19.61 -31.18 -1.70
CA PRO A 33 19.05 -29.95 -2.17
C PRO A 33 18.21 -29.32 -1.05
N VAL A 34 18.58 -28.11 -0.63
CA VAL A 34 17.73 -27.25 0.21
C VAL A 34 16.48 -27.03 -0.60
N ARG A 35 15.38 -27.66 -0.21
CA ARG A 35 14.05 -27.25 -0.70
C ARG A 35 13.83 -25.85 -0.21
N LEU A 36 14.05 -24.87 -1.07
CA LEU A 36 13.43 -23.56 -0.96
C LEU A 36 11.93 -23.83 -1.17
N ASP A 37 11.17 -23.95 -0.09
CA ASP A 37 9.73 -23.80 -0.15
C ASP A 37 9.49 -22.39 -0.69
N PHE A 38 9.23 -22.32 -1.99
CA PHE A 38 8.66 -21.14 -2.62
C PHE A 38 7.29 -20.98 -1.96
N MET A 39 7.22 -20.15 -0.94
CA MET A 39 5.95 -19.65 -0.43
C MET A 39 5.27 -19.00 -1.64
N ALA A 40 4.24 -19.65 -2.16
CA ALA A 40 3.44 -19.07 -3.23
C ALA A 40 3.01 -17.68 -2.77
N GLU A 41 3.26 -16.67 -3.60
CA GLU A 41 2.74 -15.31 -3.34
C GLU A 41 1.25 -15.45 -3.05
N PRO A 42 0.74 -14.83 -1.97
CA PRO A 42 -0.67 -14.95 -1.61
C PRO A 42 -1.51 -14.50 -2.81
N THR A 43 -2.36 -15.41 -3.30
CA THR A 43 -3.26 -15.11 -4.41
C THR A 43 -4.45 -14.34 -3.85
N TYR A 44 -4.50 -13.05 -4.11
CA TYR A 44 -5.64 -12.19 -3.75
C TYR A 44 -6.68 -12.18 -4.85
N THR A 45 -7.96 -12.21 -4.46
CA THR A 45 -9.07 -11.84 -5.33
C THR A 45 -9.59 -10.47 -4.93
N VAL A 46 -10.08 -9.71 -5.91
CA VAL A 46 -10.67 -8.39 -5.68
C VAL A 46 -12.13 -8.40 -6.09
N LYS A 47 -13.00 -7.84 -5.22
CA LYS A 47 -14.43 -7.66 -5.50
C LYS A 47 -14.82 -6.20 -5.25
N ALA A 48 -15.81 -5.71 -5.97
CA ALA A 48 -16.40 -4.41 -5.69
C ALA A 48 -17.13 -4.43 -4.34
N LEU A 49 -17.17 -3.30 -3.65
CA LEU A 49 -18.05 -3.09 -2.51
C LEU A 49 -19.46 -2.80 -3.04
N ASP A 50 -20.38 -3.70 -2.78
CA ASP A 50 -21.81 -3.61 -3.09
C ASP A 50 -22.65 -4.31 -1.99
N GLU A 51 -23.94 -4.46 -2.20
CA GLU A 51 -24.82 -5.13 -1.23
C GLU A 51 -24.41 -6.59 -0.98
N SER A 52 -23.91 -7.30 -1.99
CA SER A 52 -23.50 -8.71 -1.88
C SER A 52 -22.21 -8.90 -1.07
N THR A 53 -21.33 -7.90 -1.08
CA THR A 53 -20.03 -7.91 -0.38
C THR A 53 -20.03 -7.09 0.91
N TRP A 54 -21.13 -6.38 1.22
CA TRP A 54 -21.27 -5.56 2.42
C TRP A 54 -20.96 -6.31 3.71
N ALA A 55 -21.44 -7.53 3.87
CA ALA A 55 -21.24 -8.32 5.10
C ALA A 55 -19.75 -8.59 5.36
N ALA A 56 -18.96 -8.89 4.33
CA ALA A 56 -17.52 -9.13 4.44
C ALA A 56 -16.76 -7.84 4.80
N PHE A 57 -17.12 -6.72 4.17
CA PHE A 57 -16.59 -5.41 4.53
C PHE A 57 -16.90 -5.04 5.99
N ALA A 58 -18.18 -5.18 6.40
CA ALA A 58 -18.63 -4.89 7.76
C ALA A 58 -17.88 -5.73 8.80
N THR A 59 -17.73 -7.02 8.56
CA THR A 59 -16.96 -7.94 9.42
C THR A 59 -15.52 -7.49 9.57
N LEU A 60 -14.85 -7.09 8.48
CA LEU A 60 -13.47 -6.57 8.55
C LEU A 60 -13.39 -5.28 9.37
N VAL A 61 -14.34 -4.37 9.21
CA VAL A 61 -14.39 -3.11 9.97
C VAL A 61 -14.65 -3.37 11.45
N GLU A 62 -15.63 -4.20 11.79
CA GLU A 62 -16.05 -4.50 13.16
C GLU A 62 -14.96 -5.21 13.97
N ARG A 63 -14.30 -6.23 13.41
CA ARG A 63 -13.17 -6.93 14.05
C ARG A 63 -11.94 -6.05 14.29
N ASN A 64 -11.90 -4.85 13.67
CA ASN A 64 -10.86 -3.85 13.86
C ASN A 64 -11.40 -2.57 14.56
N ASN A 65 -12.37 -2.71 15.46
CA ASN A 65 -12.95 -1.64 16.27
C ASN A 65 -13.50 -0.45 15.45
N GLY A 66 -14.18 -0.74 14.34
CA GLY A 66 -14.78 0.28 13.48
C GLY A 66 -13.78 1.12 12.71
N ILE A 67 -12.48 0.79 12.80
CA ILE A 67 -11.35 1.47 12.14
C ILE A 67 -11.28 2.97 12.47
N PHE A 68 -10.12 3.45 12.88
CA PHE A 68 -9.89 4.86 13.23
C PHE A 68 -11.00 5.46 14.13
N GLY A 69 -11.41 4.74 15.19
CA GLY A 69 -12.41 5.21 16.14
C GLY A 69 -13.85 5.15 15.61
N GLY A 70 -14.16 4.20 14.74
CA GLY A 70 -15.51 4.03 14.20
C GLY A 70 -15.78 4.87 12.96
N CYS A 71 -14.75 5.19 12.20
CA CYS A 71 -14.86 6.01 10.99
C CYS A 71 -15.68 5.37 9.86
N TRP A 72 -15.65 4.02 9.71
CA TRP A 72 -16.30 3.31 8.60
C TRP A 72 -15.98 3.89 7.21
N CYS A 73 -14.83 4.51 7.04
CA CYS A 73 -14.43 5.31 5.87
C CYS A 73 -15.40 6.44 5.49
N MET A 74 -16.21 6.92 6.44
CA MET A 74 -17.11 8.05 6.24
C MET A 74 -16.39 9.41 6.24
N GLY A 75 -15.16 9.48 6.77
CA GLY A 75 -14.42 10.74 6.91
C GLY A 75 -14.11 11.48 5.61
N PHE A 76 -14.27 10.84 4.45
CA PHE A 76 -14.08 11.43 3.13
C PHE A 76 -15.38 11.89 2.46
N HIS A 77 -16.53 11.41 2.96
CA HIS A 77 -17.85 11.85 2.53
C HIS A 77 -18.23 13.17 3.21
N ASP A 78 -19.16 13.93 2.64
CA ASP A 78 -19.36 15.33 2.98
C ASP A 78 -20.10 15.55 4.31
N ASP A 79 -21.18 14.90 4.48
CA ASP A 79 -22.28 15.35 5.33
C ASP A 79 -22.56 14.45 6.52
N ASP A 80 -22.05 13.22 6.52
CA ASP A 80 -22.60 12.19 7.37
C ASP A 80 -21.56 11.52 8.29
N SER A 81 -20.32 11.97 8.27
CA SER A 81 -19.28 11.44 9.15
C SER A 81 -19.41 12.03 10.56
N ARG A 82 -19.59 11.18 11.54
CA ARG A 82 -19.69 11.55 12.96
C ARG A 82 -18.69 10.77 13.80
N THR A 83 -18.58 11.12 15.06
CA THR A 83 -17.83 10.35 16.05
C THR A 83 -18.59 9.10 16.55
N ASP A 84 -19.84 8.94 16.14
CA ASP A 84 -20.68 7.79 16.48
C ASP A 84 -20.49 6.63 15.49
N PRO A 85 -19.87 5.51 15.92
CA PRO A 85 -19.64 4.35 15.06
C PRO A 85 -20.92 3.70 14.52
N VAL A 86 -22.02 3.72 15.29
CA VAL A 86 -23.30 3.14 14.88
C VAL A 86 -23.90 3.96 13.74
N HIS A 87 -23.88 5.27 13.89
CA HIS A 87 -24.30 6.19 12.82
C HIS A 87 -23.46 6.00 11.56
N ASN A 88 -22.15 5.98 11.69
CA ASN A 88 -21.24 5.84 10.54
C ASN A 88 -21.45 4.48 9.81
N ARG A 89 -21.68 3.40 10.55
CA ARG A 89 -22.02 2.10 9.96
C ARG A 89 -23.29 2.18 9.11
N ALA A 90 -24.38 2.70 9.69
CA ALA A 90 -25.64 2.83 8.99
C ALA A 90 -25.57 3.78 7.78
N ALA A 91 -24.83 4.88 7.91
CA ALA A 91 -24.60 5.82 6.82
C ALA A 91 -23.78 5.18 5.68
N LYS A 92 -22.76 4.40 6.01
CA LYS A 92 -21.95 3.68 4.99
C LYS A 92 -22.79 2.63 4.27
N GLU A 93 -23.56 1.81 5.02
CA GLU A 93 -24.44 0.78 4.45
C GLU A 93 -25.48 1.39 3.49
N ARG A 94 -26.09 2.48 3.88
CA ARG A 94 -27.03 3.23 3.01
C ARG A 94 -26.37 3.68 1.71
N ARG A 95 -25.16 4.27 1.79
CA ARG A 95 -24.41 4.70 0.60
C ARG A 95 -24.03 3.55 -0.32
N VAL A 96 -23.69 2.38 0.25
CA VAL A 96 -23.41 1.17 -0.55
C VAL A 96 -24.67 0.73 -1.30
N ARG A 97 -25.80 0.69 -0.62
CA ARG A 97 -27.11 0.34 -1.21
C ARG A 97 -27.54 1.32 -2.29
N ASP A 98 -27.23 2.60 -2.09
CA ASP A 98 -27.56 3.68 -3.05
C ASP A 98 -26.52 3.75 -4.21
N GLY A 99 -25.50 2.86 -4.27
CA GLY A 99 -24.44 2.87 -5.28
C GLY A 99 -23.49 4.08 -5.18
N ARG A 100 -23.42 4.73 -4.02
CA ARG A 100 -22.65 5.96 -3.77
C ARG A 100 -21.45 5.76 -2.84
N ALA A 101 -20.97 4.55 -2.69
CA ALA A 101 -19.78 4.23 -1.94
C ALA A 101 -19.03 3.09 -2.64
N HIS A 102 -17.93 3.43 -3.28
CA HIS A 102 -17.12 2.51 -4.05
C HIS A 102 -15.87 2.09 -3.27
N ALA A 103 -15.54 0.82 -3.31
CA ALA A 103 -14.26 0.30 -2.85
C ALA A 103 -13.91 -1.00 -3.56
N ALA A 104 -12.61 -1.23 -3.76
CA ALA A 104 -12.06 -2.53 -4.10
C ALA A 104 -11.76 -3.29 -2.81
N LEU A 105 -12.43 -4.40 -2.58
CA LEU A 105 -12.23 -5.29 -1.43
C LEU A 105 -11.27 -6.41 -1.82
N VAL A 106 -10.22 -6.61 -1.02
CA VAL A 106 -9.23 -7.66 -1.23
C VAL A 106 -9.55 -8.84 -0.35
N TYR A 107 -9.59 -10.03 -0.94
CA TYR A 107 -9.85 -11.29 -0.27
C TYR A 107 -8.63 -12.22 -0.33
N GLU A 108 -8.37 -12.89 0.77
CA GLU A 108 -7.51 -14.06 0.88
C GLU A 108 -8.41 -15.26 1.21
N GLY A 109 -8.63 -16.14 0.22
CA GLY A 109 -9.72 -17.12 0.30
C GLY A 109 -11.08 -16.41 0.41
N ASP A 110 -11.85 -16.73 1.46
CA ASP A 110 -13.16 -16.14 1.73
C ASP A 110 -13.11 -14.91 2.65
N ASP A 111 -11.94 -14.61 3.23
CA ASP A 111 -11.77 -13.51 4.17
C ASP A 111 -11.44 -12.20 3.47
N CYS A 112 -12.25 -11.17 3.72
CA CYS A 112 -11.89 -9.81 3.35
C CYS A 112 -10.77 -9.31 4.28
N VAL A 113 -9.62 -8.94 3.68
CA VAL A 113 -8.40 -8.58 4.41
C VAL A 113 -7.96 -7.14 4.21
N GLY A 114 -8.58 -6.41 3.30
CA GLY A 114 -8.29 -5.01 3.05
C GLY A 114 -9.20 -4.38 2.01
N TRP A 115 -9.08 -3.06 1.83
CA TRP A 115 -9.80 -2.33 0.78
C TRP A 115 -9.07 -1.09 0.31
N CYS A 116 -9.48 -0.60 -0.85
CA CYS A 116 -9.18 0.74 -1.36
C CYS A 116 -10.48 1.44 -1.71
N GLN A 117 -10.86 2.48 -0.96
CA GLN A 117 -12.03 3.31 -1.23
C GLN A 117 -11.70 4.35 -2.30
N PHE A 118 -12.59 4.48 -3.28
CA PHE A 118 -12.54 5.51 -4.29
C PHE A 118 -13.95 6.10 -4.52
N GLY A 119 -14.05 7.15 -5.30
CA GLY A 119 -15.32 7.76 -5.68
C GLY A 119 -15.12 9.00 -6.54
N ALA A 120 -16.20 9.48 -7.14
CA ALA A 120 -16.22 10.76 -7.82
C ALA A 120 -15.97 11.92 -6.81
N PRO A 121 -15.50 13.09 -7.26
CA PRO A 121 -15.19 14.22 -6.38
C PRO A 121 -16.33 14.69 -5.48
N ASP A 122 -17.57 14.54 -5.92
CA ASP A 122 -18.79 14.86 -5.16
C ASP A 122 -19.18 13.77 -4.15
N GLU A 123 -18.79 12.53 -4.37
CA GLU A 123 -19.00 11.44 -3.42
C GLU A 123 -17.98 11.43 -2.29
N VAL A 124 -16.73 11.81 -2.59
CA VAL A 124 -15.61 11.89 -1.64
C VAL A 124 -14.94 13.27 -1.69
N PRO A 125 -15.69 14.33 -1.33
CA PRO A 125 -15.22 15.71 -1.49
C PRO A 125 -14.12 16.12 -0.52
N ARG A 126 -13.98 15.43 0.61
CA ARG A 126 -13.04 15.83 1.65
C ARG A 126 -11.61 15.43 1.32
N ILE A 127 -10.74 16.42 1.27
CA ILE A 127 -9.30 16.28 1.08
C ILE A 127 -8.59 16.93 2.26
N LYS A 128 -7.65 16.21 2.86
CA LYS A 128 -6.78 16.80 3.89
C LYS A 128 -5.88 17.86 3.25
N ASN A 129 -5.66 18.98 3.93
CA ASN A 129 -4.94 20.15 3.41
C ASN A 129 -5.65 20.81 2.20
N ARG A 130 -6.97 20.91 2.26
CA ARG A 130 -7.84 21.42 1.18
C ARG A 130 -7.35 22.74 0.59
N ALA A 131 -6.95 23.71 1.40
CA ALA A 131 -6.47 24.99 0.90
C ALA A 131 -5.21 24.88 0.03
N ALA A 132 -4.27 24.02 0.42
CA ALA A 132 -3.07 23.75 -0.38
C ALA A 132 -3.41 22.98 -1.68
N TYR A 133 -4.39 22.08 -1.61
CA TYR A 133 -4.89 21.36 -2.78
C TYR A 133 -5.52 22.32 -3.80
N ASP A 134 -6.41 23.19 -3.36
CA ASP A 134 -7.14 24.10 -4.24
C ASP A 134 -6.21 25.14 -4.89
N LYS A 135 -5.20 25.62 -4.15
CA LYS A 135 -4.25 26.63 -4.65
C LYS A 135 -3.46 26.20 -5.90
N GLY A 136 -3.17 24.92 -6.03
CA GLY A 136 -2.37 24.39 -7.14
C GLY A 136 -3.16 23.56 -8.14
N ARG A 137 -4.47 23.47 -7.99
CA ARG A 137 -5.30 22.65 -8.86
C ARG A 137 -5.59 23.36 -10.18
N THR A 138 -5.27 22.69 -11.30
CA THR A 138 -5.57 23.16 -12.66
C THR A 138 -6.83 22.53 -13.25
N THR A 139 -7.10 21.25 -12.89
CA THR A 139 -8.25 20.49 -13.38
C THR A 139 -8.89 19.72 -12.22
N SER A 140 -10.11 19.24 -12.41
CA SER A 140 -10.77 18.31 -11.48
C SER A 140 -10.54 16.90 -11.97
N PRO A 141 -10.21 15.93 -11.10
CA PRO A 141 -10.17 14.54 -11.51
C PRO A 141 -11.58 14.00 -11.72
N ASP A 142 -11.69 12.88 -12.44
CA ASP A 142 -12.92 12.11 -12.53
C ASP A 142 -13.10 11.24 -11.28
N TRP A 143 -12.00 10.73 -10.74
CA TRP A 143 -11.99 9.82 -9.59
C TRP A 143 -10.94 10.22 -8.55
N ARG A 144 -11.24 9.94 -7.28
CA ARG A 144 -10.34 10.10 -6.13
C ARG A 144 -10.14 8.79 -5.40
N ILE A 145 -8.89 8.43 -5.13
CA ILE A 145 -8.57 7.39 -4.15
C ILE A 145 -8.56 8.03 -2.77
N ALA A 146 -9.43 7.57 -1.88
CA ALA A 146 -9.68 8.22 -0.59
C ALA A 146 -9.01 7.50 0.58
N CYS A 147 -9.31 6.21 0.76
CA CYS A 147 -8.83 5.45 1.92
C CYS A 147 -8.38 4.05 1.52
N CYS A 148 -7.18 3.67 1.94
CA CYS A 148 -6.68 2.30 1.84
C CYS A 148 -6.51 1.72 3.24
N TYR A 149 -7.02 0.53 3.45
CA TYR A 149 -6.88 -0.19 4.70
C TYR A 149 -6.40 -1.62 4.48
N VAL A 150 -5.53 -2.06 5.37
CA VAL A 150 -5.05 -3.45 5.41
C VAL A 150 -5.26 -4.00 6.82
N GLY A 151 -5.94 -5.11 6.92
CA GLY A 151 -6.24 -5.81 8.16
C GLY A 151 -4.98 -6.15 8.97
N LYS A 152 -5.16 -6.24 10.28
CA LYS A 152 -4.08 -6.66 11.18
C LYS A 152 -3.64 -8.08 10.81
N GLY A 153 -2.33 -8.28 10.63
CA GLY A 153 -1.77 -9.59 10.21
C GLY A 153 -1.48 -9.70 8.71
N HIS A 154 -2.10 -8.87 7.85
CA HIS A 154 -1.93 -8.93 6.38
C HIS A 154 -1.07 -7.78 5.81
N ARG A 155 -0.43 -7.00 6.70
CA ARG A 155 0.42 -5.87 6.29
C ARG A 155 1.74 -6.35 5.68
N ARG A 156 2.26 -5.59 4.70
CA ARG A 156 3.50 -5.88 3.97
C ARG A 156 3.50 -7.19 3.17
N GLN A 157 2.31 -7.67 2.81
CA GLN A 157 2.08 -8.87 2.01
C GLN A 157 1.44 -8.55 0.65
N GLY A 158 1.49 -7.30 0.18
CA GLY A 158 0.96 -6.89 -1.12
C GLY A 158 -0.52 -6.45 -1.13
N VAL A 159 -1.28 -6.63 -0.03
CA VAL A 159 -2.72 -6.30 0.04
C VAL A 159 -3.04 -4.87 -0.38
N ALA A 160 -2.25 -3.87 0.05
CA ALA A 160 -2.49 -2.47 -0.34
C ALA A 160 -2.28 -2.25 -1.85
N THR A 161 -1.31 -2.94 -2.45
CA THR A 161 -1.07 -2.88 -3.89
C THR A 161 -2.21 -3.54 -4.65
N ALA A 162 -2.68 -4.72 -4.21
CA ALA A 162 -3.82 -5.42 -4.80
C ALA A 162 -5.11 -4.58 -4.69
N ALA A 163 -5.35 -3.94 -3.53
CA ALA A 163 -6.50 -3.07 -3.32
C ALA A 163 -6.51 -1.85 -4.26
N LEU A 164 -5.35 -1.19 -4.42
CA LEU A 164 -5.23 -0.03 -5.30
C LEU A 164 -5.32 -0.44 -6.78
N ALA A 165 -4.69 -1.56 -7.18
CA ALA A 165 -4.82 -2.10 -8.53
C ALA A 165 -6.28 -2.44 -8.86
N GLY A 166 -6.96 -3.17 -7.96
CA GLY A 166 -8.37 -3.49 -8.14
C GLY A 166 -9.28 -2.26 -8.18
N ALA A 167 -8.96 -1.19 -7.45
CA ALA A 167 -9.70 0.08 -7.57
C ALA A 167 -9.54 0.68 -8.98
N LEU A 168 -8.35 0.60 -9.59
CA LEU A 168 -8.14 1.07 -10.97
C LEU A 168 -8.90 0.22 -11.98
N ASP A 169 -8.96 -1.11 -11.78
CA ASP A 169 -9.71 -2.01 -12.64
C ASP A 169 -11.22 -1.74 -12.56
N LEU A 170 -11.74 -1.49 -11.34
CA LEU A 170 -13.14 -1.10 -11.17
C LEU A 170 -13.44 0.26 -11.81
N ILE A 171 -12.54 1.24 -11.69
CA ILE A 171 -12.65 2.55 -12.35
C ILE A 171 -12.64 2.38 -13.88
N ALA A 172 -11.79 1.51 -14.42
CA ALA A 172 -11.80 1.18 -15.84
C ALA A 172 -13.18 0.65 -16.30
N GLY A 173 -13.76 -0.27 -15.51
CA GLY A 173 -15.12 -0.78 -15.75
C GLY A 173 -16.23 0.27 -15.63
N LEU A 174 -15.99 1.37 -14.93
CA LEU A 174 -16.90 2.52 -14.76
C LEU A 174 -16.66 3.64 -15.81
N GLY A 175 -15.87 3.37 -16.85
CA GLY A 175 -15.62 4.30 -17.94
C GLY A 175 -14.26 5.00 -17.90
N GLY A 176 -13.41 4.65 -16.94
CA GLY A 176 -12.06 5.21 -16.83
C GLY A 176 -12.03 6.68 -16.40
N GLY A 177 -10.98 7.39 -16.79
CA GLY A 177 -10.78 8.82 -16.52
C GLY A 177 -9.52 9.14 -15.73
N THR A 178 -9.39 10.39 -15.34
CA THR A 178 -8.26 10.87 -14.52
C THR A 178 -8.49 10.54 -13.06
N VAL A 179 -7.57 9.76 -12.48
CA VAL A 179 -7.60 9.34 -11.08
C VAL A 179 -6.57 10.14 -10.28
N GLU A 180 -7.00 10.77 -9.20
CA GLU A 180 -6.11 11.39 -8.21
C GLU A 180 -5.99 10.53 -6.96
N GLY A 181 -4.78 10.47 -6.40
CA GLY A 181 -4.50 9.94 -5.08
C GLY A 181 -3.73 10.95 -4.22
N TYR A 182 -3.76 10.74 -2.89
CA TYR A 182 -3.16 11.69 -1.93
C TYR A 182 -2.20 10.98 -0.95
N PRO A 183 -1.24 10.16 -1.46
CA PRO A 183 -0.37 9.37 -0.61
C PRO A 183 0.61 10.20 0.20
N GLU A 184 1.12 9.58 1.27
CA GLU A 184 2.21 10.11 2.07
C GLU A 184 3.55 9.49 1.63
N GLY A 185 4.64 10.28 1.70
CA GLY A 185 6.00 9.74 1.61
C GLY A 185 6.28 8.87 2.84
N ALA A 186 6.47 7.56 2.62
CA ALA A 186 6.45 6.55 3.67
C ALA A 186 7.57 6.67 4.71
N ASP A 187 8.72 7.21 4.33
CA ASP A 187 9.92 7.26 5.18
C ASP A 187 9.77 8.16 6.43
N ALA A 188 8.72 8.98 6.46
CA ALA A 188 8.53 9.99 7.49
C ALA A 188 7.19 9.85 8.25
N VAL A 189 6.39 8.83 7.96
CA VAL A 189 5.03 8.70 8.50
C VAL A 189 4.80 7.31 9.08
N PRO A 190 4.42 7.19 10.38
CA PRO A 190 4.07 5.90 10.95
C PRO A 190 2.95 5.21 10.16
N ALA A 191 3.02 3.88 10.03
CA ALA A 191 2.10 3.08 9.21
C ALA A 191 0.61 3.30 9.55
N GLY A 192 0.26 3.65 10.79
CA GLY A 192 -1.12 3.96 11.21
C GLY A 192 -1.69 5.24 10.61
N PHE A 193 -0.85 6.11 10.05
CA PHE A 193 -1.26 7.36 9.41
C PHE A 193 -1.28 7.26 7.87
N LEU A 194 -0.90 6.11 7.30
CA LEU A 194 -0.87 5.87 5.86
C LEU A 194 -2.24 5.48 5.29
N PHE A 195 -3.31 6.05 5.81
CA PHE A 195 -4.68 5.72 5.37
C PHE A 195 -4.98 6.14 3.93
N ASN A 196 -4.21 7.06 3.34
CA ASN A 196 -4.26 7.35 1.91
C ASN A 196 -3.25 6.53 1.09
N GLY A 197 -2.56 5.56 1.72
CA GLY A 197 -1.54 4.74 1.09
C GLY A 197 -0.14 5.36 1.08
N ALA A 198 0.85 4.54 0.77
CA ALA A 198 2.23 4.94 0.61
C ALA A 198 2.50 5.41 -0.83
N LEU A 199 3.27 6.48 -1.00
CA LEU A 199 3.61 7.03 -2.32
C LEU A 199 4.22 5.98 -3.26
N SER A 200 5.11 5.13 -2.75
CA SER A 200 5.75 4.06 -3.54
C SER A 200 4.75 3.03 -4.10
N THR A 201 3.60 2.82 -3.43
CA THR A 201 2.56 1.92 -3.93
C THR A 201 1.88 2.53 -5.16
N TYR A 202 1.61 3.82 -5.14
CA TYR A 202 1.03 4.53 -6.28
C TYR A 202 1.99 4.58 -7.47
N GLU A 203 3.27 4.88 -7.23
CA GLU A 203 4.29 4.93 -8.27
C GLU A 203 4.49 3.58 -8.98
N LYS A 204 4.48 2.48 -8.22
CA LYS A 204 4.52 1.12 -8.79
C LYS A 204 3.34 0.84 -9.73
N LEU A 205 2.21 1.48 -9.51
CA LEU A 205 1.00 1.36 -10.34
C LEU A 205 0.88 2.49 -11.37
N GLY A 206 1.98 3.18 -11.70
CA GLY A 206 2.04 4.14 -12.80
C GLY A 206 1.43 5.52 -12.51
N PHE A 207 1.20 5.86 -11.24
CA PHE A 207 0.86 7.23 -10.89
C PHE A 207 2.08 8.14 -10.98
N ILE A 208 1.86 9.34 -11.45
CA ILE A 208 2.88 10.40 -11.57
C ILE A 208 2.64 11.44 -10.48
N ARG A 209 3.70 11.89 -9.83
CA ARG A 209 3.63 13.01 -8.88
C ARG A 209 3.28 14.29 -9.61
N ASP A 210 2.22 14.94 -9.16
CA ASP A 210 1.84 16.26 -9.64
C ASP A 210 2.44 17.34 -8.72
N ARG A 211 1.91 17.48 -7.50
CA ARG A 211 2.34 18.53 -6.57
C ARG A 211 2.27 18.09 -5.11
N LYS A 212 2.98 18.83 -4.26
CA LYS A 212 2.99 18.63 -2.81
C LYS A 212 1.93 19.48 -2.15
N ILE A 213 1.11 18.87 -1.28
CA ILE A 213 0.03 19.55 -0.56
C ILE A 213 0.18 19.49 0.96
N GLY A 214 1.36 19.12 1.44
CA GLY A 214 1.72 19.05 2.87
C GLY A 214 3.17 18.66 3.04
N LYS A 215 3.61 18.51 4.31
CA LYS A 215 4.99 18.17 4.61
C LYS A 215 5.44 16.88 3.90
N HIS A 216 4.58 15.87 3.89
CA HIS A 216 4.89 14.54 3.33
C HIS A 216 3.85 14.06 2.32
N ARG A 217 2.77 14.84 2.08
CA ARG A 217 1.65 14.46 1.22
C ARG A 217 1.81 15.00 -0.20
N TRP A 218 1.52 14.13 -1.16
CA TRP A 218 1.53 14.43 -2.59
C TRP A 218 0.14 14.30 -3.18
N VAL A 219 -0.15 15.08 -4.20
CA VAL A 219 -1.15 14.75 -5.21
C VAL A 219 -0.41 13.94 -6.26
N VAL A 220 -0.96 12.77 -6.59
CA VAL A 220 -0.49 11.92 -7.67
C VAL A 220 -1.64 11.64 -8.62
N THR A 221 -1.35 11.54 -9.92
CA THR A 221 -2.36 11.35 -10.96
C THR A 221 -2.04 10.19 -11.87
N ARG A 222 -3.09 9.54 -12.38
CA ARG A 222 -3.00 8.53 -13.43
C ARG A 222 -4.24 8.61 -14.30
N VAL A 223 -4.08 8.49 -15.62
CA VAL A 223 -5.20 8.27 -16.54
C VAL A 223 -5.46 6.76 -16.60
N VAL A 224 -6.71 6.37 -16.48
CA VAL A 224 -7.20 5.00 -16.60
C VAL A 224 -8.09 4.94 -17.84
N GLU A 225 -7.73 4.09 -18.80
CA GLU A 225 -8.54 3.87 -20.00
C GLU A 225 -9.81 3.11 -19.63
N PRO A 226 -10.93 3.33 -20.35
CA PRO A 226 -12.13 2.51 -20.19
C PRO A 226 -11.81 1.03 -20.39
N GLY A 227 -12.37 0.17 -19.54
CA GLY A 227 -12.33 -1.28 -19.74
C GLY A 227 -13.08 -1.68 -21.01
N SER A 228 -12.53 -2.63 -21.75
CA SER A 228 -13.15 -3.21 -22.95
C SER A 228 -14.24 -4.23 -22.60
#